data_2b6cee0bf73490fb3044d9cec10a887b
#
_entry.id   2b6cee0bf73490fb3044d9cec10a887b
#
_cell.length_a   1.000
_cell.length_b   1.000
_cell.length_c   1.000
_cell.angle_alpha   90.00
_cell.angle_beta   90.00
_cell.angle_gamma   90.00
#
_symmetry.space_group_name_H-M   'P 1'
#
loop_
_entity.id
_entity.type
_entity.pdbx_description
1 polymer ?
#
loop_
_entity_poly.entity_id
_entity_poly.type
_entity_poly.pdbx_seq_one_letter_code
_entity_poly.pdbx_strand_id
1 'polypeptide(L)'
;MSSHVSNHPAKTLNALRVLVIDDDEELCQLTADYLAPLGFHVEASHLGAEGAGRAVDETWHAVVLDVMLPDVDGFEVLRRIRMKSNVPVLMLTGRGDEVDRVVGLELGADDYLPKTFSSRELLARLRAVMRRAGWIEERTEAPKVREVTAGILRISADTHSAFLGDRPLILTPTEFDLLLALASAKGRVKSRDQLFEELRGGELDAFDRAIDMHVSVLRRKLGDDPKEPRMIKTVRGVGYMLIAPRT
;
A
#
# COMPACT_ATOMS: atom_id res chain seq x y z
N MET A 1 -55.94 -6.49 7.85
CA MET A 1 -54.71 -7.20 7.39
C MET A 1 -53.74 -6.13 6.92
N SER A 2 -52.92 -5.62 7.82
CA SER A 2 -51.99 -4.53 7.54
C SER A 2 -50.58 -5.14 7.38
N SER A 3 -50.07 -5.04 6.17
CA SER A 3 -48.72 -5.51 5.80
C SER A 3 -47.69 -4.47 6.28
N HIS A 4 -46.96 -4.82 7.35
CA HIS A 4 -45.77 -4.06 7.74
C HIS A 4 -44.65 -4.31 6.71
N VAL A 5 -44.41 -3.34 5.85
CA VAL A 5 -43.18 -3.27 5.05
C VAL A 5 -42.05 -2.79 5.98
N SER A 6 -41.20 -3.71 6.38
CA SER A 6 -39.95 -3.38 7.08
C SER A 6 -39.01 -2.65 6.16
N ASN A 7 -38.96 -1.33 6.32
CA ASN A 7 -37.98 -0.47 5.66
C ASN A 7 -36.63 -0.65 6.39
N HIS A 8 -35.78 -1.54 5.88
CA HIS A 8 -34.39 -1.60 6.31
C HIS A 8 -33.71 -0.36 5.71
N PRO A 9 -33.09 0.52 6.53
CA PRO A 9 -32.27 1.59 5.98
C PRO A 9 -31.12 0.97 5.21
N ALA A 10 -31.04 1.27 3.92
CA ALA A 10 -29.87 0.95 3.10
C ALA A 10 -28.63 1.49 3.84
N LYS A 11 -27.69 0.59 4.18
CA LYS A 11 -26.36 0.94 4.65
C LYS A 11 -25.80 1.92 3.61
N THR A 12 -25.73 3.20 3.95
CA THR A 12 -25.01 4.19 3.16
C THR A 12 -23.56 3.72 3.14
N LEU A 13 -23.15 3.08 2.06
CA LEU A 13 -21.75 2.78 1.81
C LEU A 13 -21.06 4.14 1.76
N ASN A 14 -20.32 4.50 2.81
CA ASN A 14 -19.48 5.67 2.79
C ASN A 14 -18.56 5.53 1.57
N ALA A 15 -18.63 6.50 0.66
CA ALA A 15 -17.79 6.51 -0.52
C ALA A 15 -16.31 6.46 -0.11
N LEU A 16 -15.51 5.69 -0.82
CA LEU A 16 -14.08 5.60 -0.57
C LEU A 16 -13.41 6.92 -0.97
N ARG A 17 -12.88 7.66 -0.01
CA ARG A 17 -12.25 8.98 -0.25
C ARG A 17 -10.83 8.81 -0.77
N VAL A 18 -10.55 9.46 -1.89
CA VAL A 18 -9.23 9.50 -2.54
C VAL A 18 -8.80 10.95 -2.70
N LEU A 19 -7.61 11.29 -2.22
CA LEU A 19 -6.96 12.56 -2.49
C LEU A 19 -6.04 12.41 -3.70
N VAL A 20 -6.21 13.23 -4.73
CA VAL A 20 -5.30 13.35 -5.86
C VAL A 20 -4.47 14.62 -5.69
N ILE A 21 -3.16 14.49 -5.64
CA ILE A 21 -2.21 15.62 -5.54
C ILE A 21 -1.47 15.67 -6.87
N ASP A 22 -1.93 16.53 -7.76
CA ASP A 22 -1.42 16.67 -9.13
C ASP A 22 -1.77 18.07 -9.66
N ASP A 23 -0.83 18.76 -10.28
CA ASP A 23 -1.05 20.09 -10.88
C ASP A 23 -1.82 20.05 -12.20
N ASP A 24 -1.97 18.88 -12.81
CA ASP A 24 -2.78 18.66 -14.00
C ASP A 24 -4.27 18.58 -13.61
N GLU A 25 -4.96 19.73 -13.66
CA GLU A 25 -6.39 19.84 -13.33
C GLU A 25 -7.27 18.95 -14.24
N GLU A 26 -6.90 18.77 -15.52
CA GLU A 26 -7.63 17.94 -16.46
C GLU A 26 -7.54 16.46 -16.06
N LEU A 27 -6.34 15.98 -15.72
CA LEU A 27 -6.12 14.63 -15.23
C LEU A 27 -6.88 14.38 -13.92
N CYS A 28 -6.88 15.35 -13.00
CA CYS A 28 -7.62 15.28 -11.74
C CYS A 28 -9.13 15.13 -12.01
N GLN A 29 -9.69 15.95 -12.91
CA GLN A 29 -11.10 15.91 -13.27
C GLN A 29 -11.48 14.59 -13.95
N LEU A 30 -10.70 14.14 -14.93
CA LEU A 30 -10.92 12.86 -15.62
C LEU A 30 -10.86 11.68 -14.63
N THR A 31 -9.94 11.74 -13.67
CA THR A 31 -9.83 10.74 -12.61
C THR A 31 -11.06 10.71 -11.72
N ALA A 32 -11.55 11.90 -11.32
CA ALA A 32 -12.75 12.03 -10.51
C ALA A 32 -14.00 11.50 -11.24
N ASP A 33 -14.19 11.90 -12.49
CA ASP A 33 -15.33 11.48 -13.32
C ASP A 33 -15.35 9.97 -13.57
N TYR A 34 -14.16 9.36 -13.74
CA TYR A 34 -14.06 7.92 -13.94
C TYR A 34 -14.31 7.13 -12.65
N LEU A 35 -13.82 7.61 -11.51
CA LEU A 35 -13.91 6.89 -10.24
C LEU A 35 -15.24 7.09 -9.51
N ALA A 36 -15.93 8.23 -9.69
CA ALA A 36 -17.18 8.53 -8.99
C ALA A 36 -18.29 7.47 -9.18
N PRO A 37 -18.62 7.00 -10.41
CA PRO A 37 -19.65 5.96 -10.60
C PRO A 37 -19.22 4.59 -10.02
N LEU A 38 -17.95 4.42 -9.65
CA LEU A 38 -17.40 3.20 -9.06
C LEU A 38 -17.38 3.22 -7.52
N GLY A 39 -17.98 4.26 -6.91
CA GLY A 39 -18.15 4.40 -5.46
C GLY A 39 -17.00 5.13 -4.76
N PHE A 40 -16.17 5.86 -5.49
CA PHE A 40 -15.12 6.69 -4.92
C PHE A 40 -15.56 8.16 -4.85
N HIS A 41 -15.09 8.85 -3.83
CA HIS A 41 -15.16 10.31 -3.72
C HIS A 41 -13.75 10.86 -3.87
N VAL A 42 -13.49 11.55 -4.97
CA VAL A 42 -12.17 12.09 -5.31
C VAL A 42 -12.14 13.58 -5.03
N GLU A 43 -11.11 14.02 -4.33
CA GLU A 43 -10.79 15.43 -4.13
C GLU A 43 -9.38 15.70 -4.64
N ALA A 44 -9.16 16.87 -5.21
CA ALA A 44 -7.87 17.25 -5.75
C ALA A 44 -7.19 18.34 -4.89
N SER A 45 -5.86 18.32 -4.91
CA SER A 45 -4.99 19.42 -4.49
C SER A 45 -3.96 19.63 -5.59
N HIS A 46 -3.82 20.86 -6.08
CA HIS A 46 -2.92 21.17 -7.19
C HIS A 46 -1.54 21.67 -6.72
N LEU A 47 -1.33 21.69 -5.39
CA LEU A 47 -0.09 22.06 -4.74
C LEU A 47 0.35 20.96 -3.77
N GLY A 48 1.64 20.60 -3.83
CA GLY A 48 2.22 19.56 -3.00
C GLY A 48 2.19 19.88 -1.51
N ALA A 49 2.48 21.13 -1.13
CA ALA A 49 2.48 21.56 0.26
C ALA A 49 1.07 21.48 0.91
N GLU A 50 0.04 21.92 0.18
CA GLU A 50 -1.36 21.82 0.59
C GLU A 50 -1.79 20.34 0.68
N GLY A 51 -1.53 19.58 -0.40
CA GLY A 51 -1.86 18.15 -0.48
C GLY A 51 -1.23 17.33 0.66
N ALA A 52 0.04 17.61 1.00
CA ALA A 52 0.70 16.97 2.13
C ALA A 52 -0.02 17.23 3.47
N GLY A 53 -0.47 18.46 3.70
CA GLY A 53 -1.27 18.84 4.86
C GLY A 53 -2.58 18.08 4.91
N ARG A 54 -3.37 18.14 3.82
CA ARG A 54 -4.65 17.43 3.71
C ARG A 54 -4.52 15.92 3.90
N ALA A 55 -3.48 15.31 3.32
CA ALA A 55 -3.23 13.87 3.45
C ALA A 55 -2.99 13.41 4.90
N VAL A 56 -2.57 14.32 5.77
CA VAL A 56 -2.29 14.05 7.19
C VAL A 56 -3.45 14.45 8.10
N ASP A 57 -4.05 15.61 7.83
CA ASP A 57 -5.03 16.24 8.73
C ASP A 57 -6.47 15.74 8.48
N GLU A 58 -6.71 15.11 7.34
CA GLU A 58 -8.02 14.53 6.96
C GLU A 58 -7.95 13.00 6.85
N THR A 59 -9.12 12.36 6.84
CA THR A 59 -9.21 10.90 6.66
C THR A 59 -9.36 10.53 5.18
N TRP A 60 -8.36 9.87 4.65
CA TRP A 60 -8.31 9.35 3.29
C TRP A 60 -8.15 7.84 3.27
N HIS A 61 -8.74 7.19 2.26
CA HIS A 61 -8.57 5.75 2.03
C HIS A 61 -7.37 5.47 1.13
N ALA A 62 -7.00 6.43 0.27
CA ALA A 62 -5.74 6.45 -0.47
C ALA A 62 -5.39 7.87 -0.93
N VAL A 63 -4.12 8.06 -1.26
CA VAL A 63 -3.58 9.26 -1.92
C VAL A 63 -2.98 8.82 -3.26
N VAL A 64 -3.30 9.56 -4.32
CA VAL A 64 -2.63 9.49 -5.62
C VAL A 64 -1.75 10.73 -5.70
N LEU A 65 -0.45 10.56 -5.91
CA LEU A 65 0.53 11.64 -5.76
C LEU A 65 1.43 11.73 -6.99
N ASP A 66 1.42 12.88 -7.65
CA ASP A 66 2.39 13.16 -8.71
C ASP A 66 3.79 13.41 -8.14
N VAL A 67 4.80 12.96 -8.88
CA VAL A 67 6.21 13.26 -8.59
C VAL A 67 6.54 14.71 -8.94
N MET A 68 5.99 15.23 -10.04
CA MET A 68 6.35 16.53 -10.61
C MET A 68 5.31 17.59 -10.24
N LEU A 69 5.46 18.21 -9.08
CA LEU A 69 4.58 19.29 -8.61
C LEU A 69 5.29 20.65 -8.70
N PRO A 70 4.55 21.75 -8.87
CA PRO A 70 5.16 23.06 -9.13
C PRO A 70 5.82 23.71 -7.92
N ASP A 71 5.42 23.35 -6.70
CA ASP A 71 5.85 23.98 -5.46
C ASP A 71 6.80 23.13 -4.63
N VAL A 72 6.58 21.83 -4.59
CA VAL A 72 7.35 20.86 -3.76
C VAL A 72 7.45 19.54 -4.50
N ASP A 73 8.64 18.96 -4.58
CA ASP A 73 8.88 17.64 -5.14
C ASP A 73 7.98 16.57 -4.47
N GLY A 74 7.33 15.73 -5.28
CA GLY A 74 6.41 14.69 -4.80
C GLY A 74 7.06 13.69 -3.84
N PHE A 75 8.36 13.45 -3.94
CA PHE A 75 9.08 12.62 -2.96
C PHE A 75 9.18 13.31 -1.59
N GLU A 76 9.32 14.63 -1.55
CA GLU A 76 9.28 15.39 -0.31
C GLU A 76 7.87 15.41 0.28
N VAL A 77 6.82 15.53 -0.57
CA VAL A 77 5.41 15.38 -0.16
C VAL A 77 5.20 14.00 0.49
N LEU A 78 5.64 12.92 -0.16
CA LEU A 78 5.57 11.56 0.36
C LEU A 78 6.25 11.45 1.73
N ARG A 79 7.46 12.01 1.87
CA ARG A 79 8.20 12.00 3.13
C ARG A 79 7.41 12.69 4.25
N ARG A 80 6.82 13.86 3.97
CA ARG A 80 5.96 14.59 4.95
C ARG A 80 4.74 13.79 5.36
N ILE A 81 4.08 13.13 4.41
CA ILE A 81 2.96 12.23 4.69
C ILE A 81 3.43 11.10 5.62
N ARG A 82 4.53 10.42 5.29
CA ARG A 82 5.03 9.25 6.03
C ARG A 82 5.54 9.56 7.43
N MET A 83 5.89 10.81 7.73
CA MET A 83 6.21 11.22 9.11
C MET A 83 5.00 11.16 10.05
N LYS A 84 3.77 11.21 9.54
CA LYS A 84 2.55 11.34 10.36
C LYS A 84 1.44 10.37 10.00
N SER A 85 1.47 9.76 8.81
CA SER A 85 0.39 8.92 8.28
C SER A 85 0.91 7.72 7.51
N ASN A 86 0.19 6.58 7.64
CA ASN A 86 0.39 5.38 6.83
C ASN A 86 -0.71 5.21 5.77
N VAL A 87 -1.40 6.29 5.41
CA VAL A 87 -2.38 6.24 4.32
C VAL A 87 -1.75 5.63 3.07
N PRO A 88 -2.46 4.74 2.35
CA PRO A 88 -1.94 4.19 1.10
C PRO A 88 -1.59 5.29 0.10
N VAL A 89 -0.39 5.27 -0.48
CA VAL A 89 0.07 6.23 -1.48
C VAL A 89 0.45 5.52 -2.76
N LEU A 90 -0.24 5.86 -3.86
CA LEU A 90 0.09 5.49 -5.22
C LEU A 90 0.77 6.68 -5.90
N MET A 91 2.03 6.54 -6.27
CA MET A 91 2.75 7.62 -6.96
C MET A 91 2.51 7.59 -8.47
N LEU A 92 2.29 8.76 -9.06
CA LEU A 92 2.26 8.97 -10.51
C LEU A 92 3.58 9.54 -10.99
N THR A 93 4.03 9.16 -12.19
CA THR A 93 5.28 9.69 -12.79
C THR A 93 5.12 9.96 -14.26
N GLY A 94 5.67 11.09 -14.72
CA GLY A 94 5.66 11.47 -16.14
C GLY A 94 6.64 10.71 -17.02
N ARG A 95 7.70 10.15 -16.43
CA ARG A 95 8.68 9.29 -17.11
C ARG A 95 8.89 8.05 -16.25
N GLY A 96 8.83 6.88 -16.90
CA GLY A 96 9.07 5.60 -16.24
C GLY A 96 10.55 5.37 -15.86
N ASP A 97 11.21 6.40 -15.30
CA ASP A 97 12.57 6.27 -14.82
C ASP A 97 12.60 5.30 -13.64
N GLU A 98 13.34 4.23 -13.83
CA GLU A 98 13.53 3.18 -12.83
C GLU A 98 14.06 3.77 -11.51
N VAL A 99 14.85 4.84 -11.57
CA VAL A 99 15.43 5.53 -10.43
C VAL A 99 14.35 6.19 -9.58
N ASP A 100 13.43 6.93 -10.18
CA ASP A 100 12.34 7.62 -9.47
C ASP A 100 11.43 6.62 -8.76
N ARG A 101 11.14 5.49 -9.41
CA ARG A 101 10.36 4.42 -8.81
C ARG A 101 11.04 3.79 -7.60
N VAL A 102 12.34 3.52 -7.71
CA VAL A 102 13.16 3.00 -6.61
C VAL A 102 13.11 3.97 -5.42
N VAL A 103 13.33 5.26 -5.66
CA VAL A 103 13.30 6.30 -4.62
C VAL A 103 11.92 6.37 -3.95
N GLY A 104 10.83 6.40 -4.74
CA GLY A 104 9.47 6.47 -4.21
C GLY A 104 9.13 5.28 -3.29
N LEU A 105 9.47 4.07 -3.71
CA LEU A 105 9.25 2.87 -2.91
C LEU A 105 10.13 2.84 -1.65
N GLU A 106 11.38 3.29 -1.72
CA GLU A 106 12.26 3.43 -0.55
C GLU A 106 11.73 4.44 0.48
N LEU A 107 11.06 5.49 0.01
CA LEU A 107 10.42 6.49 0.85
C LEU A 107 9.07 6.02 1.42
N GLY A 108 8.58 4.85 0.99
CA GLY A 108 7.39 4.22 1.53
C GLY A 108 6.13 4.43 0.70
N ALA A 109 6.23 4.67 -0.60
CA ALA A 109 5.08 4.53 -1.51
C ALA A 109 4.59 3.07 -1.51
N ASP A 110 3.30 2.87 -1.66
CA ASP A 110 2.70 1.53 -1.70
C ASP A 110 2.69 0.93 -3.10
N ASP A 111 2.61 1.77 -4.12
CA ASP A 111 2.75 1.39 -5.53
C ASP A 111 3.12 2.62 -6.38
N TYR A 112 3.39 2.38 -7.65
CA TYR A 112 3.88 3.36 -8.59
C TYR A 112 3.27 3.16 -9.97
N LEU A 113 2.85 4.24 -10.66
CA LEU A 113 2.13 4.19 -11.93
C LEU A 113 2.64 5.25 -12.90
N PRO A 114 3.15 4.87 -14.08
CA PRO A 114 3.52 5.86 -15.12
C PRO A 114 2.32 6.62 -15.63
N LYS A 115 2.41 7.94 -15.87
CA LYS A 115 1.29 8.78 -16.39
C LYS A 115 0.79 8.38 -17.81
N THR A 116 1.41 7.38 -18.44
CA THR A 116 0.90 6.74 -19.67
C THR A 116 -0.19 5.69 -19.38
N PHE A 117 -0.65 5.61 -18.13
CA PHE A 117 -1.65 4.63 -17.67
C PHE A 117 -3.03 4.82 -18.32
N SER A 118 -3.79 3.74 -18.35
CA SER A 118 -5.23 3.78 -18.58
C SER A 118 -5.99 4.00 -17.26
N SER A 119 -7.18 4.62 -17.32
CA SER A 119 -8.03 4.77 -16.12
C SER A 119 -8.35 3.41 -15.46
N ARG A 120 -8.39 2.33 -16.25
CA ARG A 120 -8.59 0.98 -15.77
C ARG A 120 -7.39 0.47 -14.95
N GLU A 121 -6.17 0.79 -15.37
CA GLU A 121 -4.96 0.44 -14.63
C GLU A 121 -4.87 1.23 -13.31
N LEU A 122 -5.16 2.53 -13.34
CA LEU A 122 -5.24 3.35 -12.13
C LEU A 122 -6.22 2.73 -11.12
N LEU A 123 -7.43 2.36 -11.56
CA LEU A 123 -8.43 1.73 -10.71
C LEU A 123 -7.93 0.42 -10.10
N ALA A 124 -7.29 -0.44 -10.91
CA ALA A 124 -6.78 -1.72 -10.46
C ALA A 124 -5.72 -1.55 -9.37
N ARG A 125 -4.76 -0.63 -9.56
CA ARG A 125 -3.71 -0.32 -8.59
C ARG A 125 -4.26 0.36 -7.33
N LEU A 126 -5.19 1.31 -7.50
CA LEU A 126 -5.87 1.97 -6.39
C LEU A 126 -6.62 0.97 -5.50
N ARG A 127 -7.35 0.04 -6.12
CA ARG A 127 -8.02 -1.04 -5.39
C ARG A 127 -7.03 -1.97 -4.69
N ALA A 128 -5.90 -2.27 -5.32
CA ALA A 128 -4.87 -3.13 -4.73
C ALA A 128 -4.27 -2.49 -3.46
N VAL A 129 -3.91 -1.20 -3.47
CA VAL A 129 -3.37 -0.51 -2.29
C VAL A 129 -4.41 -0.35 -1.19
N MET A 130 -5.68 -0.06 -1.54
CA MET A 130 -6.78 0.04 -0.58
C MET A 130 -7.16 -1.31 0.04
N ARG A 131 -7.11 -2.39 -0.72
CA ARG A 131 -7.35 -3.75 -0.22
C ARG A 131 -6.30 -4.14 0.81
N ARG A 132 -5.03 -3.85 0.55
CA ARG A 132 -3.92 -4.06 1.51
C ARG A 132 -4.12 -3.25 2.80
N ALA A 133 -4.70 -2.07 2.70
CA ALA A 133 -5.06 -1.26 3.87
C ALA A 133 -6.33 -1.73 4.60
N GLY A 134 -6.99 -2.79 4.12
CA GLY A 134 -8.22 -3.31 4.73
C GLY A 134 -9.49 -2.48 4.43
N TRP A 135 -9.42 -1.51 3.52
CA TRP A 135 -10.57 -0.67 3.15
C TRP A 135 -11.54 -1.34 2.18
N ILE A 136 -11.07 -2.35 1.43
CA ILE A 136 -11.87 -3.11 0.47
C ILE A 136 -11.75 -4.58 0.82
N GLU A 137 -12.88 -5.24 1.08
CA GLU A 137 -12.92 -6.69 1.31
C GLU A 137 -12.79 -7.46 -0.01
N GLU A 138 -11.92 -8.45 -0.04
CA GLU A 138 -11.92 -9.45 -1.10
C GLU A 138 -13.01 -10.49 -0.82
N ARG A 139 -13.90 -10.73 -1.79
CA ARG A 139 -14.82 -11.87 -1.79
C ARG A 139 -14.07 -13.17 -2.13
N THR A 140 -13.05 -13.52 -1.39
CA THR A 140 -12.38 -14.81 -1.55
C THR A 140 -12.48 -15.58 -0.24
N GLU A 141 -13.15 -16.72 -0.31
CA GLU A 141 -13.34 -17.71 0.77
C GLU A 141 -12.06 -18.51 1.07
N ALA A 142 -10.89 -17.86 1.11
CA ALA A 142 -9.71 -18.51 1.65
C ALA A 142 -9.64 -18.27 3.17
N PRO A 143 -9.35 -19.29 4.00
CA PRO A 143 -9.21 -19.09 5.44
C PRO A 143 -8.03 -18.14 5.69
N LYS A 144 -8.35 -16.88 5.98
CA LYS A 144 -7.34 -15.89 6.37
C LYS A 144 -6.73 -16.34 7.69
N VAL A 145 -5.43 -16.56 7.69
CA VAL A 145 -4.67 -16.77 8.93
C VAL A 145 -4.76 -15.47 9.72
N ARG A 146 -5.59 -15.44 10.75
CA ARG A 146 -5.92 -14.22 11.51
C ARG A 146 -4.76 -13.72 12.34
N GLU A 147 -3.96 -14.64 12.90
CA GLU A 147 -2.77 -14.33 13.66
C GLU A 147 -1.59 -15.20 13.23
N VAL A 148 -0.44 -14.58 13.05
CA VAL A 148 0.83 -15.26 12.76
C VAL A 148 1.85 -14.88 13.81
N THR A 149 2.43 -15.88 14.44
CA THR A 149 3.55 -15.71 15.37
C THR A 149 4.80 -16.37 14.81
N ALA A 150 5.92 -15.65 14.79
CA ALA A 150 7.21 -16.16 14.39
C ALA A 150 8.29 -15.66 15.39
N GLY A 151 8.61 -16.47 16.40
CA GLY A 151 9.46 -16.05 17.51
C GLY A 151 8.81 -14.89 18.29
N ILE A 152 9.51 -13.75 18.41
CA ILE A 152 9.01 -12.55 19.06
C ILE A 152 8.15 -11.67 18.13
N LEU A 153 8.02 -12.02 16.86
CA LEU A 153 7.18 -11.30 15.90
C LEU A 153 5.74 -11.80 16.01
N ARG A 154 4.79 -10.88 16.23
CA ARG A 154 3.34 -11.13 16.25
C ARG A 154 2.67 -10.25 15.21
N ILE A 155 1.83 -10.83 14.37
CA ILE A 155 1.12 -10.14 13.29
C ILE A 155 -0.35 -10.53 13.38
N SER A 156 -1.24 -9.55 13.42
CA SER A 156 -2.69 -9.74 13.38
C SER A 156 -3.24 -9.17 12.07
N ALA A 157 -3.78 -10.03 11.22
CA ALA A 157 -4.43 -9.62 9.99
C ALA A 157 -5.77 -8.90 10.26
N ASP A 158 -6.48 -9.29 11.33
CA ASP A 158 -7.78 -8.71 11.68
C ASP A 158 -7.67 -7.25 12.13
N THR A 159 -6.61 -6.91 12.88
CA THR A 159 -6.37 -5.54 13.37
C THR A 159 -5.33 -4.78 12.54
N HIS A 160 -4.81 -5.41 11.50
CA HIS A 160 -3.74 -4.86 10.63
C HIS A 160 -2.55 -4.33 11.42
N SER A 161 -2.14 -5.08 12.46
CA SER A 161 -1.10 -4.68 13.40
C SER A 161 0.03 -5.70 13.49
N ALA A 162 1.25 -5.23 13.69
CA ALA A 162 2.42 -6.07 13.88
C ALA A 162 3.26 -5.57 15.07
N PHE A 163 3.84 -6.50 15.81
CA PHE A 163 4.67 -6.23 16.98
C PHE A 163 5.94 -7.06 16.95
N LEU A 164 7.05 -6.46 17.31
CA LEU A 164 8.32 -7.14 17.54
C LEU A 164 8.63 -7.12 19.06
N GLY A 165 8.38 -8.22 19.74
CA GLY A 165 8.23 -8.22 21.19
C GLY A 165 7.04 -7.34 21.61
N ASP A 166 7.30 -6.34 22.45
CA ASP A 166 6.30 -5.37 22.88
C ASP A 166 6.32 -4.07 22.06
N ARG A 167 7.24 -3.93 21.11
CA ARG A 167 7.36 -2.76 20.25
C ARG A 167 6.40 -2.86 19.07
N PRO A 168 5.44 -1.92 18.90
CA PRO A 168 4.61 -1.86 17.71
C PRO A 168 5.48 -1.50 16.49
N LEU A 169 5.18 -2.12 15.35
CA LEU A 169 5.79 -1.83 14.07
C LEU A 169 4.87 -0.91 13.27
N ILE A 170 5.38 0.25 12.90
CA ILE A 170 4.65 1.21 12.05
C ILE A 170 4.95 0.86 10.59
N LEU A 171 4.03 0.15 9.95
CA LEU A 171 4.16 -0.37 8.60
C LEU A 171 3.14 0.28 7.67
N THR A 172 3.54 0.54 6.41
CA THR A 172 2.55 0.82 5.36
C THR A 172 1.78 -0.46 5.01
N PRO A 173 0.61 -0.36 4.34
CA PRO A 173 -0.15 -1.54 3.94
C PRO A 173 0.66 -2.58 3.18
N THR A 174 1.50 -2.15 2.23
CA THR A 174 2.35 -3.04 1.44
C THR A 174 3.43 -3.72 2.28
N GLU A 175 4.06 -2.99 3.20
CA GLU A 175 5.05 -3.57 4.12
C GLU A 175 4.42 -4.57 5.09
N PHE A 176 3.20 -4.29 5.56
CA PHE A 176 2.44 -5.18 6.42
C PHE A 176 2.13 -6.50 5.70
N ASP A 177 1.59 -6.44 4.48
CA ASP A 177 1.26 -7.62 3.70
C ASP A 177 2.50 -8.42 3.32
N LEU A 178 3.60 -7.76 2.98
CA LEU A 178 4.88 -8.42 2.73
C LEU A 178 5.37 -9.18 3.97
N LEU A 179 5.30 -8.56 5.15
CA LEU A 179 5.69 -9.20 6.41
C LEU A 179 4.78 -10.38 6.72
N LEU A 180 3.47 -10.23 6.55
CA LEU A 180 2.48 -11.28 6.76
C LEU A 180 2.70 -12.45 5.80
N ALA A 181 2.96 -12.19 4.51
CA ALA A 181 3.26 -13.21 3.49
C ALA A 181 4.51 -14.02 3.85
N LEU A 182 5.58 -13.35 4.27
CA LEU A 182 6.82 -14.00 4.70
C LEU A 182 6.63 -14.81 5.98
N ALA A 183 5.90 -14.28 6.97
CA ALA A 183 5.64 -14.98 8.23
C ALA A 183 4.72 -16.20 8.04
N SER A 184 3.71 -16.08 7.20
CA SER A 184 2.78 -17.18 6.87
C SER A 184 3.47 -18.33 6.14
N ALA A 185 4.61 -18.08 5.51
CA ALA A 185 5.41 -19.12 4.87
C ALA A 185 6.13 -20.04 5.89
N LYS A 186 6.13 -19.71 7.18
CA LYS A 186 6.69 -20.55 8.27
C LYS A 186 8.11 -21.03 8.00
N GLY A 187 9.01 -20.11 7.65
CA GLY A 187 10.41 -20.40 7.35
C GLY A 187 10.67 -21.02 5.97
N ARG A 188 9.68 -21.09 5.09
CA ARG A 188 9.88 -21.47 3.69
C ARG A 188 10.29 -20.25 2.89
N VAL A 189 11.09 -20.47 1.84
CA VAL A 189 11.46 -19.42 0.89
C VAL A 189 10.24 -19.08 0.03
N LYS A 190 9.96 -17.79 -0.14
CA LYS A 190 9.04 -17.28 -1.15
C LYS A 190 9.83 -16.62 -2.27
N SER A 191 9.50 -16.95 -3.52
CA SER A 191 10.10 -16.30 -4.68
C SER A 191 9.62 -14.84 -4.76
N ARG A 192 10.35 -14.01 -5.52
CA ARG A 192 9.91 -12.64 -5.81
C ARG A 192 8.56 -12.60 -6.50
N ASP A 193 8.36 -13.48 -7.47
CA ASP A 193 7.10 -13.60 -8.19
C ASP A 193 5.94 -13.97 -7.27
N GLN A 194 6.14 -14.96 -6.38
CA GLN A 194 5.13 -15.35 -5.40
C GLN A 194 4.77 -14.20 -4.45
N LEU A 195 5.76 -13.46 -3.96
CA LEU A 195 5.53 -12.30 -3.11
C LEU A 195 4.80 -11.20 -3.89
N PHE A 196 5.19 -10.99 -5.13
CA PHE A 196 4.57 -10.01 -6.00
C PHE A 196 3.09 -10.35 -6.30
N GLU A 197 2.79 -11.60 -6.66
CA GLU A 197 1.43 -12.08 -6.88
C GLU A 197 0.55 -11.93 -5.62
N GLU A 198 1.07 -12.28 -4.45
CA GLU A 198 0.35 -12.13 -3.19
C GLU A 198 0.07 -10.67 -2.83
N LEU A 199 0.99 -9.76 -3.14
CA LEU A 199 0.80 -8.33 -2.89
C LEU A 199 -0.14 -7.67 -3.91
N ARG A 200 -0.18 -8.13 -5.15
CA ARG A 200 -0.97 -7.51 -6.24
C ARG A 200 -2.31 -8.19 -6.55
N GLY A 201 -2.56 -9.40 -6.07
CA GLY A 201 -3.82 -10.10 -6.37
C GLY A 201 -3.95 -10.57 -7.82
N GLY A 202 -2.85 -10.90 -8.50
CA GLY A 202 -2.87 -11.66 -9.75
C GLY A 202 -2.77 -10.91 -11.09
N GLU A 203 -2.46 -9.61 -11.12
CA GLU A 203 -2.15 -8.91 -12.38
C GLU A 203 -0.64 -8.81 -12.59
N LEU A 204 -0.15 -9.55 -13.58
CA LEU A 204 1.24 -9.59 -14.03
C LEU A 204 1.61 -8.31 -14.79
N ASP A 205 2.42 -7.46 -14.18
CA ASP A 205 3.27 -6.53 -14.92
C ASP A 205 4.69 -6.50 -14.32
N ALA A 206 5.69 -6.47 -15.20
CA ALA A 206 7.07 -6.85 -14.98
C ALA A 206 7.86 -5.92 -14.03
N PHE A 207 7.72 -6.09 -12.69
CA PHE A 207 8.49 -5.27 -11.74
C PHE A 207 9.05 -6.05 -10.54
N ASP A 208 9.92 -7.01 -10.82
CA ASP A 208 10.69 -7.80 -9.84
C ASP A 208 11.42 -6.97 -8.77
N ARG A 209 11.79 -5.73 -9.09
CA ARG A 209 12.58 -4.87 -8.20
C ARG A 209 11.77 -4.18 -7.09
N ALA A 210 10.46 -4.06 -7.23
CA ALA A 210 9.64 -3.45 -6.17
C ALA A 210 9.69 -4.27 -4.87
N ILE A 211 9.73 -5.59 -4.97
CA ILE A 211 9.84 -6.49 -3.81
C ILE A 211 11.16 -6.27 -3.05
N ASP A 212 12.28 -6.15 -3.76
CA ASP A 212 13.60 -5.94 -3.14
C ASP A 212 13.65 -4.61 -2.37
N MET A 213 12.97 -3.57 -2.88
CA MET A 213 12.86 -2.27 -2.22
C MET A 213 12.01 -2.35 -0.95
N HIS A 214 10.82 -2.95 -1.04
CA HIS A 214 9.97 -3.14 0.13
C HIS A 214 10.65 -4.00 1.20
N VAL A 215 11.40 -5.03 0.81
CA VAL A 215 12.22 -5.83 1.75
C VAL A 215 13.30 -4.98 2.40
N SER A 216 13.95 -4.08 1.67
CA SER A 216 14.96 -3.17 2.22
C SER A 216 14.37 -2.25 3.29
N VAL A 217 13.23 -1.61 2.98
CA VAL A 217 12.53 -0.74 3.95
C VAL A 217 12.05 -1.52 5.16
N LEU A 218 11.48 -2.69 4.94
CA LEU A 218 11.00 -3.57 6.01
C LEU A 218 12.14 -4.00 6.95
N ARG A 219 13.30 -4.37 6.41
CA ARG A 219 14.50 -4.67 7.21
C ARG A 219 14.90 -3.51 8.10
N ARG A 220 14.92 -2.29 7.57
CA ARG A 220 15.25 -1.09 8.34
C ARG A 220 14.28 -0.89 9.51
N LYS A 221 12.97 -1.10 9.30
CA LYS A 221 11.94 -0.99 10.36
C LYS A 221 12.04 -2.11 11.39
N LEU A 222 12.46 -3.30 10.99
CA LEU A 222 12.71 -4.43 11.87
C LEU A 222 14.05 -4.33 12.64
N GLY A 223 14.96 -3.45 12.20
CA GLY A 223 16.32 -3.38 12.71
C GLY A 223 17.18 -4.56 12.27
N ASP A 224 16.92 -5.10 11.06
CA ASP A 224 17.59 -6.28 10.51
C ASP A 224 18.70 -5.89 9.52
N ASP A 225 19.91 -6.36 9.75
CA ASP A 225 21.07 -6.08 8.86
C ASP A 225 21.08 -7.06 7.68
N PRO A 226 21.03 -6.58 6.42
CA PRO A 226 21.12 -7.45 5.25
C PRO A 226 22.41 -8.26 5.15
N LYS A 227 23.50 -7.83 5.82
CA LYS A 227 24.79 -8.55 5.85
C LYS A 227 24.78 -9.68 6.88
N GLU A 228 24.08 -9.48 8.01
CA GLU A 228 23.91 -10.47 9.07
C GLU A 228 22.42 -10.63 9.41
N PRO A 229 21.61 -11.17 8.49
CA PRO A 229 20.15 -11.17 8.64
C PRO A 229 19.71 -12.08 9.79
N ARG A 230 18.97 -11.49 10.74
CA ARG A 230 18.37 -12.19 11.88
C ARG A 230 16.88 -12.46 11.70
N MET A 231 16.23 -11.75 10.76
CA MET A 231 14.80 -11.86 10.50
C MET A 231 14.49 -12.18 9.04
N ILE A 232 14.97 -11.41 8.07
CA ILE A 232 14.68 -11.64 6.66
C ILE A 232 15.95 -12.06 5.94
N LYS A 233 16.05 -13.34 5.61
CA LYS A 233 17.18 -13.90 4.85
C LYS A 233 16.91 -13.80 3.36
N THR A 234 17.89 -13.27 2.60
CA THR A 234 17.89 -13.35 1.14
C THR A 234 18.41 -14.72 0.71
N VAL A 235 17.64 -15.42 -0.11
CA VAL A 235 18.07 -16.63 -0.81
C VAL A 235 18.39 -16.22 -2.24
N ARG A 236 19.71 -16.09 -2.53
CA ARG A 236 20.19 -15.56 -3.82
C ARG A 236 19.60 -16.34 -4.99
N GLY A 237 19.15 -15.61 -6.02
CA GLY A 237 18.53 -16.20 -7.22
C GLY A 237 17.12 -16.77 -7.02
N VAL A 238 16.58 -16.79 -5.78
CA VAL A 238 15.26 -17.35 -5.48
C VAL A 238 14.32 -16.29 -4.90
N GLY A 239 14.60 -15.73 -3.73
CA GLY A 239 13.72 -14.82 -3.05
C GLY A 239 14.07 -14.58 -1.58
N TYR A 240 13.05 -14.57 -0.72
CA TYR A 240 13.18 -14.22 0.69
C TYR A 240 12.53 -15.25 1.62
N MET A 241 13.03 -15.31 2.83
CA MET A 241 12.54 -16.21 3.88
C MET A 241 12.57 -15.47 5.23
N LEU A 242 11.49 -15.55 6.00
CA LEU A 242 11.49 -15.10 7.38
C LEU A 242 12.16 -16.16 8.26
N ILE A 243 13.17 -15.75 9.02
CA ILE A 243 13.76 -16.50 10.10
C ILE A 243 13.03 -16.09 11.38
N ALA A 244 12.49 -17.05 12.14
CA ALA A 244 11.87 -16.71 13.42
C ALA A 244 12.92 -16.12 14.37
N PRO A 245 12.83 -14.82 14.74
CA PRO A 245 13.80 -14.25 15.67
C PRO A 245 13.65 -14.97 17.02
N ARG A 246 14.76 -15.49 17.52
CA ARG A 246 14.84 -16.03 18.88
C ARG A 246 15.15 -14.89 19.85
N THR A 247 14.59 -14.96 21.03
CA THR A 247 14.89 -14.06 22.18
C THR A 247 16.38 -13.89 22.37
#